data_b4765ad8b90ae34760418d8d4773b4c2
#
_entry.id   b4765ad8b90ae34760418d8d4773b4c2
#
_cell.length_a   1.000
_cell.length_b   1.000
_cell.length_c   1.000
_cell.angle_alpha   90.00
_cell.angle_beta   90.00
_cell.angle_gamma   90.00
#
_symmetry.space_group_name_H-M   'P 1'
#
loop_
_entity.id
_entity.type
_entity.pdbx_description
1 polymer ?
#
loop_
_entity_poly.entity_id
_entity_poly.type
_entity_poly.pdbx_seq_one_letter_code
_entity_poly.pdbx_strand_id
1 'polypeptide(L)'
;PSIASFFSVDILDAVEQVLVKNGYQLVLGCSHENLEREKEQVDIFNYQQIDGMLMFPAPGDHSYLDSLPKDYPIVFLDRSADNCVRDVVMGNNEQAAYEIVCQMICEGHRCIGVVNGTEGVSALTERVEGYKRALRDNGIPFDPALVQNGASTSKGGYQATRQLLENRQISAILSLSPAMTVGCFHYLIEHKIPVPQQIAIVSFGDSEWAEITNPPLTTMRHPLFEMGQMAAQRLLMRLEEAAKTEEGQPKAPYETVRLPIGIVRRKTF
;
A
#
# COMPACT_ATOMS: atom_id res chain seq x y z
N PRO A 1 2.94 8.95 0.73
CA PRO A 1 3.96 8.41 -0.18
C PRO A 1 4.85 9.51 -0.75
N SER A 2 5.94 9.13 -1.41
CA SER A 2 6.78 10.06 -2.16
C SER A 2 6.32 10.10 -3.61
N ILE A 3 6.31 11.27 -4.25
CA ILE A 3 6.02 11.42 -5.70
C ILE A 3 6.97 10.55 -6.55
N ALA A 4 8.18 10.31 -6.06
CA ALA A 4 9.19 9.50 -6.75
C ALA A 4 8.94 7.98 -6.68
N SER A 5 7.84 7.52 -6.09
CA SER A 5 7.52 6.09 -6.08
C SER A 5 6.79 5.70 -7.36
N PHE A 6 7.23 4.64 -8.04
CA PHE A 6 6.54 4.09 -9.22
C PHE A 6 5.05 3.81 -8.94
N PHE A 7 4.72 3.42 -7.72
CA PHE A 7 3.35 3.23 -7.27
C PHE A 7 2.48 4.50 -7.43
N SER A 8 3.06 5.67 -7.20
CA SER A 8 2.31 6.93 -7.28
C SER A 8 2.11 7.41 -8.72
N VAL A 9 3.05 7.13 -9.63
CA VAL A 9 3.02 7.65 -11.01
C VAL A 9 1.83 7.10 -11.79
N ASP A 10 1.66 5.77 -11.84
CA ASP A 10 0.56 5.13 -12.58
C ASP A 10 -0.82 5.55 -12.07
N ILE A 11 -0.94 5.70 -10.75
CA ILE A 11 -2.18 6.19 -10.13
C ILE A 11 -2.45 7.64 -10.52
N LEU A 12 -1.43 8.50 -10.46
CA LEU A 12 -1.57 9.93 -10.78
C LEU A 12 -1.91 10.15 -12.24
N ASP A 13 -1.30 9.39 -13.16
CA ASP A 13 -1.64 9.43 -14.57
C ASP A 13 -3.11 9.06 -14.81
N ALA A 14 -3.58 7.97 -14.20
CA ALA A 14 -4.96 7.56 -14.30
C ALA A 14 -5.95 8.58 -13.70
N VAL A 15 -5.60 9.18 -12.57
CA VAL A 15 -6.40 10.24 -11.93
C VAL A 15 -6.47 11.47 -12.82
N GLU A 16 -5.32 11.93 -13.34
CA GLU A 16 -5.23 13.11 -14.20
C GLU A 16 -6.08 12.94 -15.45
N GLN A 17 -6.00 11.80 -16.14
CA GLN A 17 -6.79 11.52 -17.33
C GLN A 17 -8.30 11.62 -17.08
N VAL A 18 -8.78 11.15 -15.92
CA VAL A 18 -10.20 11.25 -15.56
C VAL A 18 -10.58 12.69 -15.21
N LEU A 19 -9.78 13.39 -14.43
CA LEU A 19 -10.08 14.75 -13.97
C LEU A 19 -10.07 15.75 -15.12
N VAL A 20 -9.05 15.74 -15.98
CA VAL A 20 -8.93 16.64 -17.15
C VAL A 20 -10.10 16.46 -18.11
N LYS A 21 -10.52 15.22 -18.38
CA LYS A 21 -11.69 14.93 -19.22
C LYS A 21 -12.97 15.54 -18.67
N ASN A 22 -13.07 15.75 -17.36
CA ASN A 22 -14.22 16.33 -16.67
C ASN A 22 -14.01 17.82 -16.30
N GLY A 23 -12.97 18.48 -16.83
CA GLY A 23 -12.74 19.92 -16.67
C GLY A 23 -12.03 20.33 -15.36
N TYR A 24 -11.48 19.36 -14.62
CA TYR A 24 -10.72 19.61 -13.39
C TYR A 24 -9.21 19.57 -13.63
N GLN A 25 -8.48 20.24 -12.76
CA GLN A 25 -7.01 20.23 -12.72
C GLN A 25 -6.54 19.50 -11.47
N LEU A 26 -5.40 18.79 -11.57
CA LEU A 26 -4.75 18.11 -10.46
C LEU A 26 -3.66 18.97 -9.86
N VAL A 27 -3.75 19.22 -8.54
CA VAL A 27 -2.69 19.87 -7.75
C VAL A 27 -2.13 18.84 -6.77
N LEU A 28 -0.81 18.73 -6.64
CA LEU A 28 -0.15 17.74 -5.83
C LEU A 28 0.48 18.33 -4.58
N GLY A 29 0.26 17.69 -3.44
CA GLY A 29 0.95 17.93 -2.17
C GLY A 29 1.59 16.66 -1.63
N CYS A 30 2.71 16.79 -0.92
CA CYS A 30 3.43 15.66 -0.35
C CYS A 30 3.59 15.78 1.17
N SER A 31 2.99 14.84 1.91
CA SER A 31 3.16 14.73 3.37
C SER A 31 4.40 13.95 3.80
N HIS A 32 5.02 13.15 2.92
CA HIS A 32 6.13 12.24 3.23
C HIS A 32 5.87 11.33 4.44
N GLU A 33 4.66 10.76 4.53
CA GLU A 33 4.18 9.92 5.65
C GLU A 33 4.22 10.64 7.03
N ASN A 34 4.13 11.96 7.03
CA ASN A 34 4.12 12.79 8.24
C ASN A 34 2.76 13.47 8.39
N LEU A 35 2.06 13.17 9.50
CA LEU A 35 0.71 13.65 9.76
C LEU A 35 0.64 15.19 9.89
N GLU A 36 1.63 15.82 10.52
CA GLU A 36 1.62 17.28 10.67
C GLU A 36 1.80 17.98 9.33
N ARG A 37 2.69 17.47 8.47
CA ARG A 37 2.81 17.97 7.09
C ARG A 37 1.56 17.72 6.26
N GLU A 38 0.86 16.63 6.52
CA GLU A 38 -0.41 16.34 5.85
C GLU A 38 -1.46 17.39 6.24
N LYS A 39 -1.59 17.71 7.52
CA LYS A 39 -2.47 18.78 8.03
C LYS A 39 -2.13 20.12 7.38
N GLU A 40 -0.84 20.49 7.36
CA GLU A 40 -0.37 21.71 6.70
C GLU A 40 -0.79 21.77 5.21
N GLN A 41 -0.67 20.65 4.48
CA GLN A 41 -1.09 20.59 3.08
C GLN A 41 -2.61 20.72 2.93
N VAL A 42 -3.37 20.06 3.81
CA VAL A 42 -4.84 20.17 3.82
C VAL A 42 -5.27 21.61 4.09
N ASP A 43 -4.64 22.30 5.04
CA ASP A 43 -4.92 23.71 5.33
C ASP A 43 -4.61 24.62 4.14
N ILE A 44 -3.47 24.39 3.46
CA ILE A 44 -3.10 25.13 2.25
C ILE A 44 -4.15 24.92 1.15
N PHE A 45 -4.55 23.68 0.90
CA PHE A 45 -5.53 23.35 -0.11
C PHE A 45 -6.93 23.91 0.22
N ASN A 46 -7.32 23.87 1.48
CA ASN A 46 -8.57 24.49 1.94
C ASN A 46 -8.53 26.02 1.75
N TYR A 47 -7.40 26.67 2.06
CA TYR A 47 -7.21 28.11 1.82
C TYR A 47 -7.27 28.45 0.32
N GLN A 48 -6.75 27.59 -0.55
CA GLN A 48 -6.80 27.72 -2.00
C GLN A 48 -8.17 27.39 -2.59
N GLN A 49 -9.14 26.96 -1.76
CA GLN A 49 -10.49 26.62 -2.16
C GLN A 49 -10.54 25.53 -3.28
N ILE A 50 -9.70 24.49 -3.15
CA ILE A 50 -9.79 23.36 -4.06
C ILE A 50 -11.13 22.63 -3.86
N ASP A 51 -11.68 22.06 -4.94
CA ASP A 51 -13.01 21.46 -4.94
C ASP A 51 -13.12 20.17 -4.13
N GLY A 52 -12.04 19.38 -4.06
CA GLY A 52 -12.02 18.12 -3.31
C GLY A 52 -10.62 17.47 -3.28
N MET A 53 -10.45 16.39 -2.51
CA MET A 53 -9.15 15.77 -2.27
C MET A 53 -9.15 14.26 -2.51
N LEU A 54 -8.09 13.78 -3.19
CA LEU A 54 -7.66 12.38 -3.14
C LEU A 54 -6.47 12.29 -2.18
N MET A 55 -6.57 11.46 -1.16
CA MET A 55 -5.57 11.38 -0.11
C MET A 55 -5.01 9.97 0.04
N PHE A 56 -3.68 9.87 0.15
CA PHE A 56 -3.01 8.71 0.72
C PHE A 56 -2.70 9.03 2.19
N PRO A 57 -3.58 8.70 3.13
CA PRO A 57 -3.46 9.21 4.50
C PRO A 57 -2.15 8.75 5.16
N ALA A 58 -1.48 9.68 5.83
CA ALA A 58 -0.33 9.38 6.66
C ALA A 58 -0.77 8.55 7.89
N PRO A 59 0.13 7.80 8.56
CA PRO A 59 -0.23 7.15 9.82
C PRO A 59 -0.65 8.15 10.88
N GLY A 60 -1.74 7.88 11.60
CA GLY A 60 -2.20 8.68 12.74
C GLY A 60 -3.67 9.07 12.70
N ASP A 61 -4.07 9.96 13.59
CA ASP A 61 -5.45 10.39 13.79
C ASP A 61 -5.89 11.46 12.76
N HIS A 62 -6.92 11.13 11.99
CA HIS A 62 -7.47 11.99 10.94
C HIS A 62 -8.74 12.72 11.34
N SER A 63 -9.09 12.76 12.63
CA SER A 63 -10.23 13.54 13.13
C SER A 63 -10.15 15.03 12.79
N TYR A 64 -8.96 15.56 12.50
CA TYR A 64 -8.78 16.94 12.04
C TYR A 64 -9.53 17.24 10.73
N LEU A 65 -9.81 16.23 9.89
CA LEU A 65 -10.59 16.39 8.67
C LEU A 65 -12.06 16.75 8.93
N ASP A 66 -12.54 16.57 10.17
CA ASP A 66 -13.89 17.00 10.55
C ASP A 66 -14.00 18.52 10.75
N SER A 67 -12.87 19.24 10.79
CA SER A 67 -12.82 20.71 10.78
C SER A 67 -13.07 21.33 9.41
N LEU A 68 -12.95 20.54 8.33
CA LEU A 68 -13.28 20.98 6.98
C LEU A 68 -14.81 21.22 6.84
N PRO A 69 -15.26 21.99 5.83
CA PRO A 69 -16.67 22.16 5.57
C PRO A 69 -17.39 20.81 5.57
N LYS A 70 -18.61 20.81 6.15
CA LYS A 70 -19.41 19.59 6.18
C LYS A 70 -19.57 19.03 4.76
N ASP A 71 -19.29 17.74 4.64
CA ASP A 71 -19.40 17.04 3.35
C ASP A 71 -18.36 17.44 2.30
N TYR A 72 -17.22 18.01 2.71
CA TYR A 72 -16.11 18.28 1.81
C TYR A 72 -15.67 16.98 1.10
N PRO A 73 -15.62 16.96 -0.24
CA PRO A 73 -15.34 15.75 -1.01
C PRO A 73 -13.90 15.23 -0.77
N ILE A 74 -13.79 14.08 -0.10
CA ILE A 74 -12.52 13.40 0.14
C ILE A 74 -12.68 11.92 -0.21
N VAL A 75 -11.71 11.36 -0.93
CA VAL A 75 -11.59 9.93 -1.19
C VAL A 75 -10.19 9.48 -0.76
N PHE A 76 -10.12 8.48 0.09
CA PHE A 76 -8.85 7.85 0.47
C PHE A 76 -8.44 6.83 -0.59
N LEU A 77 -7.13 6.73 -0.81
CA LEU A 77 -6.53 5.89 -1.82
C LEU A 77 -5.44 5.00 -1.22
N ASP A 78 -5.40 3.72 -1.62
CA ASP A 78 -4.46 2.70 -1.15
C ASP A 78 -4.67 2.24 0.30
N ARG A 79 -5.12 3.10 1.18
CA ARG A 79 -5.27 2.83 2.62
C ARG A 79 -6.40 3.66 3.23
N SER A 80 -6.98 3.16 4.32
CA SER A 80 -7.94 3.89 5.13
C SER A 80 -7.23 4.81 6.14
N ALA A 81 -7.95 5.81 6.61
CA ALA A 81 -7.53 6.72 7.68
C ALA A 81 -8.13 6.28 9.03
N ASP A 82 -7.41 6.55 10.12
CA ASP A 82 -7.93 6.34 11.47
C ASP A 82 -8.86 7.50 11.86
N ASN A 83 -9.93 7.17 12.59
CA ASN A 83 -10.91 8.12 13.14
C ASN A 83 -11.57 9.04 12.09
N CYS A 84 -11.59 8.63 10.83
CA CYS A 84 -12.23 9.37 9.76
C CYS A 84 -12.84 8.41 8.73
N VAL A 85 -14.14 8.49 8.53
CA VAL A 85 -14.86 7.64 7.56
C VAL A 85 -15.12 8.42 6.28
N ARG A 86 -14.54 7.98 5.18
CA ARG A 86 -14.73 8.51 3.83
C ARG A 86 -14.73 7.33 2.83
N ASP A 87 -15.00 7.61 1.56
CA ASP A 87 -14.77 6.61 0.52
C ASP A 87 -13.31 6.19 0.47
N VAL A 88 -13.07 4.90 0.27
CA VAL A 88 -11.72 4.33 0.15
C VAL A 88 -11.64 3.49 -1.12
N VAL A 89 -10.61 3.69 -1.92
CA VAL A 89 -10.24 2.80 -3.02
C VAL A 89 -8.88 2.18 -2.73
N MET A 90 -8.83 0.88 -2.55
CA MET A 90 -7.62 0.17 -2.13
C MET A 90 -7.51 -1.23 -2.75
N GLY A 91 -6.34 -1.83 -2.66
CA GLY A 91 -6.13 -3.23 -3.00
C GLY A 91 -6.71 -4.16 -1.92
N ASN A 92 -7.06 -5.38 -2.30
CA ASN A 92 -7.46 -6.42 -1.35
C ASN A 92 -6.22 -7.04 -0.68
N ASN A 93 -5.58 -6.25 0.20
CA ASN A 93 -4.27 -6.53 0.78
C ASN A 93 -4.22 -7.80 1.61
N GLU A 94 -5.23 -8.01 2.47
CA GLU A 94 -5.29 -9.20 3.34
C GLU A 94 -5.41 -10.48 2.51
N GLN A 95 -6.33 -10.51 1.55
CA GLN A 95 -6.56 -11.68 0.72
C GLN A 95 -5.34 -11.99 -0.15
N ALA A 96 -4.72 -10.98 -0.73
CA ALA A 96 -3.51 -11.15 -1.55
C ALA A 96 -2.33 -11.70 -0.73
N ALA A 97 -2.13 -11.21 0.49
CA ALA A 97 -1.11 -11.74 1.39
C ALA A 97 -1.42 -13.17 1.82
N TYR A 98 -2.68 -13.48 2.12
CA TYR A 98 -3.12 -14.83 2.43
C TYR A 98 -2.80 -15.80 1.28
N GLU A 99 -3.18 -15.46 0.05
CA GLU A 99 -3.01 -16.30 -1.13
C GLU A 99 -1.53 -16.59 -1.42
N ILE A 100 -0.67 -15.58 -1.40
CA ILE A 100 0.75 -15.79 -1.69
C ILE A 100 1.44 -16.59 -0.59
N VAL A 101 1.09 -16.38 0.68
CA VAL A 101 1.66 -17.14 1.80
C VAL A 101 1.19 -18.60 1.74
N CYS A 102 -0.08 -18.87 1.41
CA CYS A 102 -0.56 -20.23 1.16
C CYS A 102 0.23 -20.93 0.04
N GLN A 103 0.54 -20.21 -1.06
CA GLN A 103 1.38 -20.76 -2.12
C GLN A 103 2.79 -21.08 -1.62
N MET A 104 3.43 -20.16 -0.86
CA MET A 104 4.74 -20.43 -0.23
C MET A 104 4.69 -21.68 0.66
N ILE A 105 3.64 -21.83 1.45
CA ILE A 105 3.45 -23.00 2.31
C ILE A 105 3.27 -24.29 1.48
N CYS A 106 2.49 -24.25 0.39
CA CYS A 106 2.30 -25.37 -0.52
C CYS A 106 3.61 -25.82 -1.19
N GLU A 107 4.54 -24.91 -1.43
CA GLU A 107 5.88 -25.21 -1.97
C GLU A 107 6.89 -25.65 -0.90
N GLY A 108 6.44 -25.80 0.34
CA GLY A 108 7.23 -26.40 1.42
C GLY A 108 7.85 -25.39 2.38
N HIS A 109 7.67 -24.08 2.19
CA HIS A 109 8.14 -23.08 3.13
C HIS A 109 7.31 -23.13 4.42
N ARG A 110 7.99 -23.26 5.58
CA ARG A 110 7.36 -23.30 6.91
C ARG A 110 7.83 -22.16 7.81
N CYS A 111 9.00 -21.61 7.56
CA CYS A 111 9.57 -20.48 8.27
C CYS A 111 9.71 -19.32 7.27
N ILE A 112 8.69 -18.46 7.22
CA ILE A 112 8.58 -17.34 6.27
C ILE A 112 8.77 -16.06 7.05
N GLY A 113 9.83 -15.31 6.75
CA GLY A 113 10.07 -13.97 7.31
C GLY A 113 9.25 -12.90 6.58
N VAL A 114 8.77 -11.91 7.31
CA VAL A 114 8.06 -10.75 6.76
C VAL A 114 8.87 -9.50 7.00
N VAL A 115 9.15 -8.76 5.95
CA VAL A 115 9.72 -7.40 6.02
C VAL A 115 8.57 -6.41 5.89
N ASN A 116 8.11 -5.92 7.05
CA ASN A 116 7.02 -4.97 7.21
C ASN A 116 7.52 -3.52 7.15
N GLY A 117 6.61 -2.58 6.87
CA GLY A 117 6.93 -1.16 6.77
C GLY A 117 6.57 -0.34 8.01
N THR A 118 6.23 0.91 7.78
CA THR A 118 5.84 1.87 8.82
C THR A 118 4.58 1.42 9.54
N GLU A 119 4.60 1.43 10.87
CA GLU A 119 3.44 1.14 11.71
C GLU A 119 2.30 2.15 11.47
N GLY A 120 1.05 1.71 11.67
CA GLY A 120 -0.13 2.55 11.48
C GLY A 120 -0.57 2.70 10.01
N VAL A 121 0.12 2.09 9.04
CA VAL A 121 -0.33 2.03 7.66
C VAL A 121 -1.30 0.86 7.49
N SER A 122 -2.59 1.12 7.28
CA SER A 122 -3.64 0.09 7.24
C SER A 122 -3.39 -0.98 6.19
N ALA A 123 -2.90 -0.64 5.00
CA ALA A 123 -2.55 -1.60 3.96
C ALA A 123 -1.47 -2.61 4.40
N LEU A 124 -0.46 -2.16 5.16
CA LEU A 124 0.59 -3.04 5.70
C LEU A 124 0.04 -3.93 6.83
N THR A 125 -0.80 -3.38 7.68
CA THR A 125 -1.49 -4.14 8.73
C THR A 125 -2.33 -5.27 8.11
N GLU A 126 -3.13 -4.98 7.10
CA GLU A 126 -3.92 -5.98 6.38
C GLU A 126 -3.05 -7.09 5.76
N ARG A 127 -1.89 -6.76 5.17
CA ARG A 127 -0.96 -7.75 4.62
C ARG A 127 -0.41 -8.68 5.71
N VAL A 128 -0.07 -8.14 6.89
CA VAL A 128 0.36 -8.93 8.04
C VAL A 128 -0.77 -9.82 8.56
N GLU A 129 -2.01 -9.35 8.59
CA GLU A 129 -3.16 -10.17 9.00
C GLU A 129 -3.41 -11.32 8.00
N GLY A 130 -3.28 -11.07 6.69
CA GLY A 130 -3.34 -12.11 5.67
C GLY A 130 -2.26 -13.18 5.86
N TYR A 131 -1.02 -12.77 6.17
CA TYR A 131 0.06 -13.69 6.53
C TYR A 131 -0.29 -14.53 7.77
N LYS A 132 -0.75 -13.92 8.87
CA LYS A 132 -1.16 -14.62 10.08
C LYS A 132 -2.29 -15.61 9.82
N ARG A 133 -3.29 -15.21 9.03
CA ARG A 133 -4.41 -16.08 8.64
C ARG A 133 -3.91 -17.30 7.86
N ALA A 134 -3.02 -17.12 6.90
CA ALA A 134 -2.45 -18.22 6.12
C ALA A 134 -1.67 -19.20 6.99
N LEU A 135 -0.85 -18.73 7.93
CA LEU A 135 -0.16 -19.61 8.88
C LEU A 135 -1.14 -20.42 9.73
N ARG A 136 -2.13 -19.74 10.32
CA ARG A 136 -3.14 -20.37 11.17
C ARG A 136 -3.91 -21.48 10.44
N ASP A 137 -4.37 -21.18 9.22
CA ASP A 137 -5.20 -22.11 8.43
C ASP A 137 -4.38 -23.30 7.92
N ASN A 138 -3.05 -23.20 7.90
CA ASN A 138 -2.11 -24.29 7.58
C ASN A 138 -1.44 -24.94 8.82
N GLY A 139 -1.90 -24.62 10.03
CA GLY A 139 -1.40 -25.22 11.26
C GLY A 139 0.03 -24.83 11.63
N ILE A 140 0.52 -23.66 11.14
CA ILE A 140 1.85 -23.13 11.45
C ILE A 140 1.71 -22.08 12.54
N PRO A 141 2.39 -22.21 13.70
CA PRO A 141 2.36 -21.18 14.74
C PRO A 141 2.93 -19.85 14.27
N PHE A 142 2.24 -18.75 14.59
CA PHE A 142 2.76 -17.41 14.35
C PHE A 142 3.88 -17.07 15.33
N ASP A 143 5.03 -16.68 14.84
CA ASP A 143 6.15 -16.14 15.62
C ASP A 143 6.31 -14.64 15.31
N PRO A 144 6.04 -13.73 16.27
CA PRO A 144 6.20 -12.29 16.06
C PRO A 144 7.64 -11.88 15.64
N ALA A 145 8.66 -12.65 16.02
CA ALA A 145 10.05 -12.39 15.66
C ALA A 145 10.32 -12.60 14.16
N LEU A 146 9.41 -13.22 13.41
CA LEU A 146 9.48 -13.34 11.97
C LEU A 146 8.91 -12.11 11.23
N VAL A 147 8.35 -11.12 11.92
CA VAL A 147 7.90 -9.86 11.34
C VAL A 147 8.82 -8.74 11.79
N GLN A 148 9.64 -8.23 10.87
CA GLN A 148 10.63 -7.19 11.14
C GLN A 148 10.25 -5.89 10.42
N ASN A 149 10.33 -4.75 11.13
CA ASN A 149 9.95 -3.45 10.58
C ASN A 149 11.12 -2.77 9.86
N GLY A 150 10.92 -2.42 8.58
CA GLY A 150 11.90 -1.77 7.70
C GLY A 150 11.61 -0.28 7.44
N ALA A 151 10.70 0.35 8.20
CA ALA A 151 10.33 1.77 8.07
C ALA A 151 10.05 2.22 6.62
N SER A 152 9.54 1.33 5.77
CA SER A 152 9.21 1.56 4.35
C SER A 152 10.37 2.13 3.52
N THR A 153 11.62 1.83 3.87
CA THR A 153 12.84 2.28 3.20
C THR A 153 13.73 1.12 2.75
N SER A 154 14.59 1.35 1.76
CA SER A 154 15.59 0.36 1.35
C SER A 154 16.57 0.03 2.49
N LYS A 155 17.07 1.04 3.20
CA LYS A 155 17.95 0.84 4.38
C LYS A 155 17.27 0.00 5.46
N GLY A 156 15.99 0.27 5.72
CA GLY A 156 15.22 -0.50 6.69
C GLY A 156 14.96 -1.93 6.23
N GLY A 157 14.67 -2.14 4.94
CA GLY A 157 14.53 -3.47 4.35
C GLY A 157 15.82 -4.31 4.48
N TYR A 158 16.99 -3.69 4.26
CA TYR A 158 18.29 -4.32 4.49
C TYR A 158 18.45 -4.77 5.94
N GLN A 159 18.18 -3.88 6.90
CA GLN A 159 18.31 -4.18 8.33
C GLN A 159 17.34 -5.26 8.81
N ALA A 160 16.08 -5.19 8.35
CA ALA A 160 15.06 -6.19 8.66
C ALA A 160 15.44 -7.57 8.12
N THR A 161 15.98 -7.64 6.89
CA THR A 161 16.48 -8.89 6.29
C THR A 161 17.64 -9.46 7.09
N ARG A 162 18.58 -8.61 7.49
CA ARG A 162 19.70 -9.01 8.37
C ARG A 162 19.17 -9.63 9.67
N GLN A 163 18.25 -8.98 10.36
CA GLN A 163 17.67 -9.49 11.62
C GLN A 163 16.96 -10.82 11.44
N LEU A 164 16.23 -11.01 10.34
CA LEU A 164 15.55 -12.26 10.03
C LEU A 164 16.56 -13.42 9.84
N LEU A 165 17.65 -13.17 9.13
CA LEU A 165 18.62 -14.21 8.75
C LEU A 165 19.65 -14.53 9.84
N GLU A 166 20.03 -13.54 10.67
CA GLU A 166 20.96 -13.76 11.78
C GLU A 166 20.35 -14.60 12.91
N ASN A 167 19.04 -14.52 13.12
CA ASN A 167 18.38 -15.09 14.29
C ASN A 167 17.47 -16.29 13.99
N ARG A 168 17.22 -16.61 12.71
CA ARG A 168 16.26 -17.63 12.30
C ARG A 168 16.71 -18.37 11.04
N GLN A 169 16.30 -19.62 10.93
CA GLN A 169 16.46 -20.41 9.70
C GLN A 169 15.20 -20.23 8.83
N ILE A 170 15.02 -19.03 8.27
CA ILE A 170 13.94 -18.78 7.32
C ILE A 170 14.28 -19.39 5.96
N SER A 171 13.27 -19.80 5.21
CA SER A 171 13.40 -20.30 3.83
C SER A 171 12.81 -19.35 2.80
N ALA A 172 12.02 -18.38 3.22
CA ALA A 172 11.40 -17.41 2.34
C ALA A 172 11.22 -16.05 3.03
N ILE A 173 11.18 -15.00 2.23
CA ILE A 173 10.89 -13.63 2.65
C ILE A 173 9.68 -13.09 1.87
N LEU A 174 8.69 -12.57 2.60
CA LEU A 174 7.63 -11.75 2.06
C LEU A 174 7.94 -10.28 2.40
N SER A 175 8.30 -9.49 1.39
CA SER A 175 8.55 -8.06 1.55
C SER A 175 7.30 -7.26 1.18
N LEU A 176 6.82 -6.43 2.10
CA LEU A 176 5.52 -5.76 1.98
C LEU A 176 5.57 -4.44 1.19
N SER A 177 6.72 -4.05 0.64
CA SER A 177 6.81 -2.91 -0.30
C SER A 177 8.03 -3.00 -1.23
N PRO A 178 7.98 -2.37 -2.43
CA PRO A 178 9.10 -2.38 -3.37
C PRO A 178 10.38 -1.74 -2.79
N ALA A 179 10.25 -0.65 -2.05
CA ALA A 179 11.39 0.04 -1.46
C ALA A 179 12.16 -0.84 -0.48
N MET A 180 11.45 -1.58 0.37
CA MET A 180 12.07 -2.53 1.30
C MET A 180 12.68 -3.73 0.57
N THR A 181 12.03 -4.19 -0.52
CA THR A 181 12.54 -5.30 -1.33
C THR A 181 13.89 -5.00 -1.95
N VAL A 182 14.15 -3.76 -2.37
CA VAL A 182 15.49 -3.32 -2.81
C VAL A 182 16.52 -3.56 -1.70
N GLY A 183 16.17 -3.25 -0.46
CA GLY A 183 17.04 -3.50 0.70
C GLY A 183 17.25 -4.99 0.97
N CYS A 184 16.19 -5.80 0.84
CA CYS A 184 16.31 -7.25 0.96
C CYS A 184 17.28 -7.82 -0.07
N PHE A 185 17.12 -7.46 -1.34
CA PHE A 185 18.03 -7.89 -2.40
C PHE A 185 19.45 -7.42 -2.17
N HIS A 186 19.65 -6.18 -1.73
CA HIS A 186 20.97 -5.66 -1.42
C HIS A 186 21.66 -6.54 -0.37
N TYR A 187 20.98 -6.89 0.72
CA TYR A 187 21.53 -7.79 1.74
C TYR A 187 21.86 -9.17 1.18
N LEU A 188 20.92 -9.78 0.43
CA LEU A 188 21.09 -11.12 -0.12
C LEU A 188 22.27 -11.20 -1.11
N ILE A 189 22.43 -10.19 -1.98
CA ILE A 189 23.53 -10.12 -2.95
C ILE A 189 24.88 -9.92 -2.23
N GLU A 190 24.96 -8.98 -1.30
CA GLU A 190 26.19 -8.67 -0.54
C GLU A 190 26.71 -9.89 0.20
N HIS A 191 25.78 -10.68 0.81
CA HIS A 191 26.13 -11.88 1.56
C HIS A 191 26.17 -13.16 0.70
N LYS A 192 26.01 -13.03 -0.63
CA LYS A 192 26.03 -14.14 -1.60
C LYS A 192 25.04 -15.25 -1.26
N ILE A 193 23.86 -14.88 -0.76
CA ILE A 193 22.79 -15.81 -0.43
C ILE A 193 22.01 -16.17 -1.71
N PRO A 194 22.00 -17.43 -2.15
CA PRO A 194 21.34 -17.83 -3.38
C PRO A 194 19.81 -17.66 -3.32
N VAL A 195 19.25 -17.01 -4.34
CA VAL A 195 17.80 -16.84 -4.52
C VAL A 195 17.37 -17.60 -5.79
N PRO A 196 16.37 -18.46 -5.75
CA PRO A 196 15.55 -18.88 -4.61
C PRO A 196 16.12 -20.06 -3.81
N GLN A 197 17.29 -20.62 -4.20
CA GLN A 197 17.77 -21.93 -3.73
C GLN A 197 17.97 -22.01 -2.21
N GLN A 198 18.36 -20.90 -1.58
CA GLN A 198 18.46 -20.81 -0.13
C GLN A 198 17.32 -19.99 0.47
N ILE A 199 17.00 -18.86 -0.13
CA ILE A 199 15.93 -17.97 0.31
C ILE A 199 15.04 -17.60 -0.89
N ALA A 200 13.78 -18.02 -0.87
CA ALA A 200 12.77 -17.48 -1.79
C ALA A 200 12.37 -16.06 -1.36
N ILE A 201 12.03 -15.21 -2.31
CA ILE A 201 11.55 -13.85 -2.02
C ILE A 201 10.39 -13.44 -2.92
N VAL A 202 9.37 -12.84 -2.30
CA VAL A 202 8.24 -12.22 -2.98
C VAL A 202 8.07 -10.78 -2.48
N SER A 203 7.72 -9.88 -3.38
CA SER A 203 7.48 -8.47 -3.09
C SER A 203 6.03 -8.08 -3.30
N PHE A 204 5.47 -7.28 -2.40
CA PHE A 204 4.32 -6.46 -2.76
C PHE A 204 4.77 -5.27 -3.61
N GLY A 205 4.02 -5.03 -4.71
CA GLY A 205 4.31 -4.05 -5.73
C GLY A 205 5.21 -4.59 -6.85
N ASP A 206 4.78 -4.39 -8.10
CA ASP A 206 5.45 -4.86 -9.29
C ASP A 206 6.06 -3.67 -10.04
N SER A 207 7.28 -3.33 -9.68
CA SER A 207 8.07 -2.29 -10.36
C SER A 207 8.83 -2.85 -11.55
N GLU A 208 9.12 -2.03 -12.55
CA GLU A 208 9.86 -2.44 -13.77
C GLU A 208 11.18 -3.15 -13.47
N TRP A 209 11.90 -2.70 -12.43
CA TRP A 209 13.16 -3.34 -12.03
C TRP A 209 12.98 -4.81 -11.57
N ALA A 210 11.76 -5.23 -11.21
CA ALA A 210 11.50 -6.61 -10.80
C ALA A 210 11.75 -7.62 -11.94
N GLU A 211 11.62 -7.21 -13.18
CA GLU A 211 11.86 -8.05 -14.37
C GLU A 211 13.34 -8.21 -14.69
N ILE A 212 14.14 -7.19 -14.35
CA ILE A 212 15.58 -7.16 -14.67
C ILE A 212 16.47 -7.62 -13.52
N THR A 213 15.91 -7.97 -12.36
CA THR A 213 16.69 -8.63 -11.29
C THR A 213 17.18 -10.00 -11.76
N ASN A 214 18.26 -10.48 -11.14
CA ASN A 214 18.76 -11.83 -11.40
C ASN A 214 18.80 -12.64 -10.10
N PRO A 215 17.86 -13.60 -9.92
CA PRO A 215 16.75 -13.97 -10.81
C PRO A 215 15.62 -12.92 -10.84
N PRO A 216 14.74 -12.90 -11.89
CA PRO A 216 13.58 -12.03 -11.95
C PRO A 216 12.61 -12.25 -10.78
N LEU A 217 12.18 -11.15 -10.16
CA LEU A 217 11.43 -11.12 -8.91
C LEU A 217 9.94 -11.45 -9.09
N THR A 218 9.45 -12.42 -8.33
CA THR A 218 8.01 -12.67 -8.16
C THR A 218 7.37 -11.57 -7.31
N THR A 219 6.24 -11.05 -7.77
CA THR A 219 5.61 -9.87 -7.17
C THR A 219 4.10 -10.01 -7.03
N MET A 220 3.52 -9.20 -6.16
CA MET A 220 2.09 -8.94 -6.03
C MET A 220 1.78 -7.62 -6.74
N ARG A 221 1.07 -7.67 -7.88
CA ARG A 221 0.78 -6.50 -8.73
C ARG A 221 -0.55 -5.87 -8.35
N HIS A 222 -0.50 -4.62 -7.92
CA HIS A 222 -1.69 -3.80 -7.71
C HIS A 222 -2.24 -3.31 -9.06
N PRO A 223 -3.57 -3.22 -9.24
CA PRO A 223 -4.18 -2.62 -10.42
C PRO A 223 -4.17 -1.08 -10.28
N LEU A 224 -2.97 -0.47 -10.37
CA LEU A 224 -2.74 0.94 -10.01
C LEU A 224 -3.56 1.90 -10.88
N PHE A 225 -3.64 1.62 -12.19
CA PHE A 225 -4.39 2.44 -13.12
C PHE A 225 -5.88 2.41 -12.81
N GLU A 226 -6.44 1.22 -12.59
CA GLU A 226 -7.86 1.05 -12.23
C GLU A 226 -8.18 1.67 -10.86
N MET A 227 -7.24 1.58 -9.91
CA MET A 227 -7.38 2.26 -8.60
C MET A 227 -7.47 3.77 -8.78
N GLY A 228 -6.59 4.36 -9.59
CA GLY A 228 -6.60 5.78 -9.89
C GLY A 228 -7.88 6.25 -10.58
N GLN A 229 -8.31 5.52 -11.61
CA GLN A 229 -9.55 5.81 -12.32
C GLN A 229 -10.76 5.78 -11.38
N MET A 230 -10.88 4.72 -10.58
CA MET A 230 -12.00 4.54 -9.66
C MET A 230 -12.03 5.61 -8.56
N ALA A 231 -10.87 5.98 -8.02
CA ALA A 231 -10.76 7.03 -7.02
C ALA A 231 -11.18 8.40 -7.58
N ALA A 232 -10.74 8.74 -8.80
CA ALA A 232 -11.13 9.97 -9.45
C ALA A 232 -12.63 10.00 -9.79
N GLN A 233 -13.19 8.90 -10.29
CA GLN A 233 -14.63 8.77 -10.55
C GLN A 233 -15.45 8.93 -9.26
N ARG A 234 -15.01 8.31 -8.17
CA ARG A 234 -15.67 8.43 -6.86
C ARG A 234 -15.59 9.86 -6.33
N LEU A 235 -14.46 10.56 -6.50
CA LEU A 235 -14.35 11.97 -6.14
C LEU A 235 -15.29 12.84 -6.95
N LEU A 236 -15.38 12.66 -8.29
CA LEU A 236 -16.30 13.39 -9.14
C LEU A 236 -17.77 13.19 -8.72
N MET A 237 -18.16 11.97 -8.37
CA MET A 237 -19.48 11.68 -7.84
C MET A 237 -19.76 12.47 -6.55
N ARG A 238 -18.80 12.54 -5.62
CA ARG A 238 -18.94 13.32 -4.38
C ARG A 238 -18.98 14.82 -4.63
N LEU A 239 -18.25 15.33 -5.61
CA LEU A 239 -18.32 16.73 -6.05
C LEU A 239 -19.72 17.06 -6.60
N GLU A 240 -20.27 16.19 -7.44
CA GLU A 240 -21.64 16.36 -7.97
C GLU A 240 -22.70 16.29 -6.86
N GLU A 241 -22.56 15.38 -5.90
CA GLU A 241 -23.45 15.30 -4.73
C GLU A 241 -23.38 16.57 -3.90
N ALA A 242 -22.16 17.08 -3.63
CA ALA A 242 -21.97 18.32 -2.87
C ALA A 242 -22.59 19.53 -3.56
N ALA A 243 -22.53 19.60 -4.90
CA ALA A 243 -23.12 20.69 -5.69
C ALA A 243 -24.65 20.64 -5.79
N LYS A 244 -25.26 19.45 -5.68
CA LYS A 244 -26.72 19.25 -5.84
C LYS A 244 -27.48 19.23 -4.51
N THR A 245 -26.77 19.08 -3.37
CA THR A 245 -27.45 18.85 -2.09
C THR A 245 -28.02 20.14 -1.54
N GLU A 246 -29.36 20.27 -1.56
CA GLU A 246 -30.09 21.17 -0.67
C GLU A 246 -29.94 20.66 0.79
N GLU A 247 -29.86 21.57 1.77
CA GLU A 247 -29.74 21.18 3.16
C GLU A 247 -30.82 20.16 3.57
N GLY A 248 -30.37 18.94 3.97
CA GLY A 248 -31.24 17.90 4.52
C GLY A 248 -31.50 16.69 3.63
N GLN A 249 -30.99 16.62 2.40
CA GLN A 249 -31.12 15.40 1.61
C GLN A 249 -30.13 14.31 2.07
N PRO A 250 -30.54 13.02 2.13
CA PRO A 250 -29.63 11.93 2.49
C PRO A 250 -28.59 11.72 1.39
N LYS A 251 -27.32 11.70 1.78
CA LYS A 251 -26.19 11.38 0.88
C LYS A 251 -25.95 9.88 0.80
N ALA A 252 -25.34 9.44 -0.29
CA ALA A 252 -24.92 8.06 -0.41
C ALA A 252 -23.91 7.71 0.69
N PRO A 253 -24.01 6.53 1.31
CA PRO A 253 -23.05 6.09 2.33
C PRO A 253 -21.63 6.05 1.77
N TYR A 254 -20.65 6.22 2.64
CA TYR A 254 -19.24 6.00 2.25
C TYR A 254 -18.98 4.51 2.04
N GLU A 255 -18.16 4.19 1.04
CA GLU A 255 -17.86 2.82 0.65
C GLU A 255 -16.37 2.56 0.58
N THR A 256 -15.96 1.34 0.94
CA THR A 256 -14.61 0.84 0.68
C THR A 256 -14.64 -0.08 -0.53
N VAL A 257 -14.00 0.35 -1.62
CA VAL A 257 -13.83 -0.45 -2.84
C VAL A 257 -12.49 -1.16 -2.77
N ARG A 258 -12.52 -2.50 -2.88
CA ARG A 258 -11.33 -3.34 -2.84
C ARG A 258 -11.10 -3.97 -4.21
N LEU A 259 -9.95 -3.67 -4.82
CA LEU A 259 -9.56 -4.22 -6.11
C LEU A 259 -8.61 -5.43 -5.92
N PRO A 260 -8.69 -6.46 -6.77
CA PRO A 260 -7.84 -7.63 -6.64
C PRO A 260 -6.37 -7.30 -6.91
N ILE A 261 -5.47 -7.81 -6.07
CA ILE A 261 -4.01 -7.75 -6.27
C ILE A 261 -3.58 -9.09 -6.90
N GLY A 262 -2.99 -9.05 -8.09
CA GLY A 262 -2.59 -10.24 -8.82
C GLY A 262 -1.17 -10.71 -8.47
N ILE A 263 -0.91 -12.01 -8.63
CA ILE A 263 0.43 -12.58 -8.50
C ILE A 263 1.10 -12.58 -9.89
N VAL A 264 2.28 -11.98 -9.99
CA VAL A 264 3.15 -12.08 -11.15
C VAL A 264 4.30 -13.01 -10.83
N ARG A 265 4.11 -14.29 -11.18
CA ARG A 265 5.09 -15.32 -10.90
C ARG A 265 6.31 -15.18 -11.80
N ARG A 266 7.51 -15.15 -11.21
CA ARG A 266 8.80 -15.13 -11.88
C ARG A 266 9.72 -16.20 -11.27
N LYS A 267 11.03 -15.91 -11.05
CA LYS A 267 12.04 -16.92 -10.71
C LYS A 267 12.56 -16.86 -9.26
N THR A 268 12.10 -15.93 -8.43
CA THR A 268 12.55 -15.82 -7.02
C THR A 268 11.74 -16.65 -6.04
N PHE A 269 10.70 -17.27 -6.56
CA PHE A 269 9.81 -18.11 -5.79
C PHE A 269 9.10 -19.12 -6.69
#